data_f49eedbc9bc08fea6ce28e20c302eef4
#
_entry.id   f49eedbc9bc08fea6ce28e20c302eef4
#
_cell.length_a   1.000
_cell.length_b   1.000
_cell.length_c   1.000
_cell.angle_alpha   90.00
_cell.angle_beta   90.00
_cell.angle_gamma   90.00
#
_symmetry.space_group_name_H-M   'P 1'
#
loop_
_entity.id
_entity.type
_entity.pdbx_description
1 polymer ?
#
loop_
_entity_poly.entity_id
_entity_poly.type
_entity_poly.pdbx_seq_one_letter_code
_entity_poly.pdbx_strand_id
1 'polypeptide(L)'
;MSDTPTPLASAFSAIRTSLAVSGAVSLIAGIILLAWPLKTAIVVTWIFAAYLVVAGIVYIGLGIFSRAKGGWARVGHIVLGVLYVIAAVIAFANLSEAAVTLAVITVVFIGISWLVDGVVSLTLLGKDGSRTWTLLYAILSIIAGVYVLFNVLAAGIVLWVFLGASLVVLGLVQIIRAITLGKEAKAAVA
;
A
#
# COMPACT_ATOMS: atom_id res chain seq x y z
N MET A 1 27.23 39.71 -6.71
CA MET A 1 26.83 38.51 -7.45
C MET A 1 25.78 37.85 -6.62
N SER A 2 24.53 37.75 -7.09
CA SER A 2 23.41 37.16 -6.34
C SER A 2 23.52 35.65 -6.42
N ASP A 3 23.79 35.01 -5.26
CA ASP A 3 23.83 33.55 -5.06
C ASP A 3 22.43 32.88 -5.10
N THR A 4 21.55 33.36 -5.97
CA THR A 4 20.26 32.67 -6.17
C THR A 4 20.48 31.44 -7.04
N PRO A 5 20.31 30.24 -6.52
CA PRO A 5 20.46 29.02 -7.29
C PRO A 5 19.51 29.05 -8.50
N THR A 6 19.99 28.65 -9.66
CA THR A 6 19.16 28.58 -10.86
C THR A 6 17.96 27.64 -10.59
N PRO A 7 16.80 27.90 -11.21
CA PRO A 7 15.59 27.04 -11.00
C PRO A 7 15.85 25.55 -11.25
N LEU A 8 16.77 25.22 -12.16
CA LEU A 8 17.19 23.84 -12.43
C LEU A 8 18.00 23.25 -11.26
N ALA A 9 18.94 24.00 -10.69
CA ALA A 9 19.75 23.54 -9.57
C ALA A 9 18.90 23.29 -8.31
N SER A 10 17.89 24.14 -8.07
CA SER A 10 16.94 23.95 -6.97
C SER A 10 16.05 22.71 -7.17
N ALA A 11 15.59 22.45 -8.40
CA ALA A 11 14.82 21.25 -8.74
C ALA A 11 15.64 19.97 -8.54
N PHE A 12 16.89 19.92 -9.00
CA PHE A 12 17.79 18.78 -8.80
C PHE A 12 18.06 18.52 -7.32
N SER A 13 18.28 19.56 -6.51
CA SER A 13 18.49 19.40 -5.07
C SER A 13 17.24 18.88 -4.36
N ALA A 14 16.04 19.34 -4.75
CA ALA A 14 14.77 18.85 -4.20
C ALA A 14 14.52 17.37 -4.53
N ILE A 15 14.75 16.95 -5.77
CA ILE A 15 14.62 15.55 -6.20
C ILE A 15 15.59 14.65 -5.42
N ARG A 16 16.85 15.07 -5.31
CA ARG A 16 17.88 14.34 -4.57
C ARG A 16 17.50 14.17 -3.10
N THR A 17 17.05 15.23 -2.45
CA THR A 17 16.64 15.19 -1.04
C THR A 17 15.42 14.30 -0.85
N SER A 18 14.42 14.39 -1.73
CA SER A 18 13.24 13.51 -1.69
C SER A 18 13.62 12.05 -1.83
N LEU A 19 14.51 11.71 -2.77
CA LEU A 19 14.99 10.33 -2.97
C LEU A 19 15.80 9.83 -1.76
N ALA A 20 16.63 10.68 -1.15
CA ALA A 20 17.40 10.31 0.02
C ALA A 20 16.49 10.04 1.23
N VAL A 21 15.55 10.94 1.50
CA VAL A 21 14.62 10.81 2.63
C VAL A 21 13.67 9.63 2.42
N SER A 22 13.02 9.53 1.26
CA SER A 22 12.11 8.41 0.97
C SER A 22 12.85 7.06 0.96
N GLY A 23 14.08 7.02 0.43
CA GLY A 23 14.92 5.83 0.45
C GLY A 23 15.31 5.40 1.85
N ALA A 24 15.71 6.34 2.72
CA ALA A 24 16.02 6.06 4.11
C ALA A 24 14.79 5.56 4.88
N VAL A 25 13.64 6.21 4.72
CA VAL A 25 12.38 5.79 5.35
C VAL A 25 11.97 4.39 4.87
N SER A 26 12.02 4.12 3.55
CA SER A 26 11.68 2.80 3.00
C SER A 26 12.62 1.71 3.50
N LEU A 27 13.93 1.98 3.56
CA LEU A 27 14.92 1.04 4.06
C LEU A 27 14.68 0.69 5.53
N ILE A 28 14.51 1.70 6.38
CA ILE A 28 14.25 1.52 7.81
C ILE A 28 12.93 0.77 8.01
N ALA A 29 11.87 1.19 7.31
CA ALA A 29 10.57 0.55 7.41
C ALA A 29 10.63 -0.93 6.99
N GLY A 30 11.33 -1.25 5.89
CA GLY A 30 11.51 -2.61 5.42
C GLY A 30 12.29 -3.48 6.42
N ILE A 31 13.34 -2.96 7.03
CA ILE A 31 14.12 -3.67 8.07
C ILE A 31 13.25 -3.93 9.30
N ILE A 32 12.51 -2.93 9.79
CA ILE A 32 11.62 -3.07 10.95
C ILE A 32 10.53 -4.11 10.67
N LEU A 33 9.95 -4.08 9.48
CA LEU A 33 8.90 -5.00 9.05
C LEU A 33 9.38 -6.45 9.02
N LEU A 34 10.63 -6.69 8.60
CA LEU A 34 11.24 -8.02 8.59
C LEU A 34 11.71 -8.47 9.98
N ALA A 35 12.25 -7.55 10.80
CA ALA A 35 12.79 -7.88 12.11
C ALA A 35 11.69 -8.15 13.17
N TRP A 36 10.57 -7.42 13.10
CA TRP A 36 9.48 -7.52 14.09
C TRP A 36 8.09 -7.57 13.43
N PRO A 37 7.77 -8.63 12.66
CA PRO A 37 6.56 -8.69 11.85
C PRO A 37 5.27 -8.48 12.66
N LEU A 38 5.14 -9.16 13.80
CA LEU A 38 3.92 -9.04 14.63
C LEU A 38 3.77 -7.65 15.24
N LYS A 39 4.86 -7.06 15.76
CA LYS A 39 4.80 -5.70 16.33
C LYS A 39 4.44 -4.66 15.26
N THR A 40 5.00 -4.80 14.07
CA THR A 40 4.69 -3.92 12.94
C THR A 40 3.25 -4.09 12.48
N ALA A 41 2.74 -5.33 12.41
CA ALA A 41 1.34 -5.58 12.09
C ALA A 41 0.39 -4.93 13.12
N ILE A 42 0.71 -5.02 14.42
CA ILE A 42 -0.06 -4.35 15.49
C ILE A 42 -0.06 -2.82 15.30
N VAL A 43 1.09 -2.22 15.01
CA VAL A 43 1.20 -0.76 14.78
C VAL A 43 0.36 -0.34 13.56
N VAL A 44 0.45 -1.09 12.45
CA VAL A 44 -0.36 -0.83 11.25
C VAL A 44 -1.85 -0.95 11.58
N THR A 45 -2.23 -1.96 12.33
CA THR A 45 -3.63 -2.16 12.77
C THR A 45 -4.11 -1.04 13.66
N TRP A 46 -3.27 -0.54 14.57
CA TRP A 46 -3.59 0.61 15.41
C TRP A 46 -3.86 1.87 14.56
N ILE A 47 -2.99 2.15 13.57
CA ILE A 47 -3.18 3.28 12.64
C ILE A 47 -4.47 3.10 11.84
N PHE A 48 -4.74 1.89 11.35
CA PHE A 48 -5.95 1.58 10.60
C PHE A 48 -7.22 1.72 11.47
N ALA A 49 -7.20 1.26 12.72
CA ALA A 49 -8.30 1.43 13.65
C ALA A 49 -8.55 2.91 13.98
N ALA A 50 -7.49 3.70 14.17
CA ALA A 50 -7.62 5.16 14.34
C ALA A 50 -8.23 5.84 13.10
N TYR A 51 -7.81 5.42 11.89
CA TYR A 51 -8.43 5.85 10.65
C TYR A 51 -9.93 5.51 10.60
N LEU A 52 -10.32 4.31 11.01
CA LEU A 52 -11.75 3.90 11.04
C LEU A 52 -12.58 4.78 11.98
N VAL A 53 -12.03 5.21 13.13
CA VAL A 53 -12.72 6.16 14.02
C VAL A 53 -12.98 7.47 13.27
N VAL A 54 -11.93 8.05 12.69
CA VAL A 54 -12.03 9.33 11.98
C VAL A 54 -13.00 9.21 10.78
N ALA A 55 -12.84 8.17 9.97
CA ALA A 55 -13.72 7.90 8.84
C ALA A 55 -15.17 7.71 9.30
N GLY A 56 -15.39 6.93 10.36
CA GLY A 56 -16.73 6.71 10.94
C GLY A 56 -17.40 8.02 11.36
N ILE A 57 -16.69 8.90 12.07
CA ILE A 57 -17.21 10.22 12.47
C ILE A 57 -17.55 11.07 11.25
N VAL A 58 -16.68 11.08 10.22
CA VAL A 58 -16.92 11.83 8.97
C VAL A 58 -18.15 11.28 8.25
N TYR A 59 -18.29 9.95 8.12
CA TYR A 59 -19.45 9.35 7.46
C TYR A 59 -20.76 9.63 8.20
N ILE A 60 -20.78 9.57 9.54
CA ILE A 60 -21.93 9.97 10.35
C ILE A 60 -22.26 11.45 10.11
N GLY A 61 -21.25 12.32 10.13
CA GLY A 61 -21.40 13.74 9.84
C GLY A 61 -21.99 14.00 8.45
N LEU A 62 -21.48 13.34 7.41
CA LEU A 62 -22.03 13.43 6.07
C LEU A 62 -23.47 12.93 5.98
N GLY A 63 -23.85 11.90 6.71
CA GLY A 63 -25.21 11.41 6.79
C GLY A 63 -26.17 12.42 7.44
N ILE A 64 -25.71 13.13 8.47
CA ILE A 64 -26.54 14.09 9.22
C ILE A 64 -26.65 15.43 8.46
N PHE A 65 -25.50 15.97 8.00
CA PHE A 65 -25.43 17.35 7.48
C PHE A 65 -25.62 17.48 5.96
N SER A 66 -25.51 16.40 5.17
CA SER A 66 -25.64 16.47 3.70
C SER A 66 -27.09 16.60 3.27
N ARG A 67 -27.54 17.83 3.00
CA ARG A 67 -28.91 18.14 2.53
C ARG A 67 -29.12 17.80 1.04
N ALA A 68 -28.07 17.71 0.26
CA ALA A 68 -28.11 17.47 -1.19
C ALA A 68 -28.30 15.99 -1.59
N LYS A 69 -28.21 15.05 -0.65
CA LYS A 69 -28.31 13.60 -0.93
C LYS A 69 -29.70 13.09 -0.56
N GLY A 70 -30.24 12.18 -1.39
CA GLY A 70 -31.52 11.51 -1.10
C GLY A 70 -31.50 10.76 0.23
N GLY A 71 -32.66 10.53 0.83
CA GLY A 71 -32.81 9.94 2.17
C GLY A 71 -32.07 8.61 2.35
N TRP A 72 -32.12 7.72 1.35
CA TRP A 72 -31.40 6.43 1.38
C TRP A 72 -29.87 6.56 1.43
N ALA A 73 -29.32 7.56 0.72
CA ALA A 73 -27.88 7.80 0.76
C ALA A 73 -27.43 8.32 2.15
N ARG A 74 -28.24 9.11 2.83
CA ARG A 74 -27.99 9.59 4.19
C ARG A 74 -27.98 8.45 5.19
N VAL A 75 -28.99 7.56 5.13
CA VAL A 75 -29.07 6.37 5.98
C VAL A 75 -27.84 5.48 5.74
N GLY A 76 -27.45 5.24 4.48
CA GLY A 76 -26.27 4.46 4.14
C GLY A 76 -24.98 5.02 4.74
N HIS A 77 -24.79 6.35 4.73
CA HIS A 77 -23.62 6.98 5.35
C HIS A 77 -23.62 6.83 6.87
N ILE A 78 -24.77 7.00 7.54
CA ILE A 78 -24.85 6.82 8.99
C ILE A 78 -24.56 5.37 9.37
N VAL A 79 -25.16 4.40 8.67
CA VAL A 79 -24.93 2.97 8.93
C VAL A 79 -23.45 2.60 8.73
N LEU A 80 -22.84 3.02 7.62
CA LEU A 80 -21.41 2.79 7.38
C LEU A 80 -20.54 3.45 8.44
N GLY A 81 -20.83 4.69 8.83
CA GLY A 81 -20.08 5.38 9.86
C GLY A 81 -20.17 4.69 11.22
N VAL A 82 -21.35 4.22 11.60
CA VAL A 82 -21.52 3.44 12.84
C VAL A 82 -20.77 2.12 12.77
N LEU A 83 -20.83 1.41 11.64
CA LEU A 83 -20.06 0.17 11.44
C LEU A 83 -18.54 0.41 11.55
N TYR A 84 -18.03 1.49 11.00
CA TYR A 84 -16.62 1.86 11.11
C TYR A 84 -16.20 2.10 12.57
N VAL A 85 -17.02 2.84 13.34
CA VAL A 85 -16.74 3.09 14.77
C VAL A 85 -16.77 1.78 15.55
N ILE A 86 -17.76 0.92 15.32
CA ILE A 86 -17.85 -0.39 16.00
C ILE A 86 -16.62 -1.25 15.66
N ALA A 87 -16.24 -1.32 14.39
CA ALA A 87 -15.06 -2.06 13.95
C ALA A 87 -13.77 -1.53 14.61
N ALA A 88 -13.64 -0.21 14.72
CA ALA A 88 -12.52 0.41 15.41
C ALA A 88 -12.46 0.06 16.89
N VAL A 89 -13.59 0.11 17.58
CA VAL A 89 -13.67 -0.26 19.03
C VAL A 89 -13.29 -1.73 19.23
N ILE A 90 -13.78 -2.63 18.40
CA ILE A 90 -13.42 -4.06 18.44
C ILE A 90 -11.91 -4.23 18.18
N ALA A 91 -11.36 -3.53 17.19
CA ALA A 91 -9.93 -3.60 16.88
C ALA A 91 -9.06 -3.09 18.03
N PHE A 92 -9.45 -1.99 18.71
CA PHE A 92 -8.72 -1.47 19.86
C PHE A 92 -8.86 -2.37 21.11
N ALA A 93 -9.95 -3.12 21.25
CA ALA A 93 -10.12 -4.05 22.36
C ALA A 93 -9.10 -5.19 22.34
N ASN A 94 -8.70 -5.67 21.14
CA ASN A 94 -7.65 -6.69 20.98
C ASN A 94 -6.88 -6.50 19.68
N LEU A 95 -5.86 -5.65 19.72
CA LEU A 95 -5.05 -5.29 18.55
C LEU A 95 -4.32 -6.48 17.91
N SER A 96 -3.92 -7.48 18.69
CA SER A 96 -3.21 -8.65 18.18
C SER A 96 -4.13 -9.52 17.31
N GLU A 97 -5.35 -9.81 17.78
CA GLU A 97 -6.35 -10.56 17.02
C GLU A 97 -6.86 -9.76 15.82
N ALA A 98 -7.06 -8.45 15.99
CA ALA A 98 -7.42 -7.56 14.91
C ALA A 98 -6.35 -7.53 13.82
N ALA A 99 -5.06 -7.55 14.18
CA ALA A 99 -3.95 -7.59 13.23
C ALA A 99 -3.96 -8.89 12.40
N VAL A 100 -4.17 -10.03 13.04
CA VAL A 100 -4.28 -11.33 12.33
C VAL A 100 -5.50 -11.33 11.41
N THR A 101 -6.65 -10.87 11.91
CA THR A 101 -7.89 -10.81 11.11
C THR A 101 -7.72 -9.89 9.90
N LEU A 102 -7.13 -8.71 10.08
CA LEU A 102 -6.85 -7.76 9.00
C LEU A 102 -5.88 -8.36 7.96
N ALA A 103 -4.85 -9.07 8.42
CA ALA A 103 -3.92 -9.77 7.54
C ALA A 103 -4.62 -10.85 6.71
N VAL A 104 -5.45 -11.70 7.35
CA VAL A 104 -6.22 -12.74 6.65
C VAL A 104 -7.15 -12.14 5.60
N ILE A 105 -7.93 -11.10 5.96
CA ILE A 105 -8.82 -10.41 5.03
C ILE A 105 -8.01 -9.86 3.85
N THR A 106 -6.90 -9.20 4.11
CA THR A 106 -6.04 -8.62 3.06
C THR A 106 -5.51 -9.70 2.10
N VAL A 107 -5.03 -10.82 2.63
CA VAL A 107 -4.52 -11.94 1.83
C VAL A 107 -5.62 -12.57 0.97
N VAL A 108 -6.83 -12.73 1.52
CA VAL A 108 -8.00 -13.23 0.76
C VAL A 108 -8.35 -12.27 -0.37
N PHE A 109 -8.38 -10.97 -0.13
CA PHE A 109 -8.62 -9.98 -1.19
C PHE A 109 -7.54 -10.02 -2.28
N ILE A 110 -6.26 -10.19 -1.91
CA ILE A 110 -5.16 -10.35 -2.88
C ILE A 110 -5.39 -11.61 -3.72
N GLY A 111 -5.73 -12.74 -3.10
CA GLY A 111 -6.00 -14.00 -3.80
C GLY A 111 -7.17 -13.88 -4.78
N ILE A 112 -8.28 -13.24 -4.36
CA ILE A 112 -9.43 -12.96 -5.24
C ILE A 112 -9.01 -12.03 -6.39
N SER A 113 -8.27 -10.96 -6.10
CA SER A 113 -7.79 -10.03 -7.13
C SER A 113 -6.95 -10.73 -8.19
N TRP A 114 -6.01 -11.59 -7.79
CA TRP A 114 -5.21 -12.36 -8.73
C TRP A 114 -6.03 -13.35 -9.58
N LEU A 115 -7.07 -13.96 -9.01
CA LEU A 115 -8.01 -14.79 -9.79
C LEU A 115 -8.75 -13.95 -10.83
N VAL A 116 -9.30 -12.81 -10.42
CA VAL A 116 -10.02 -11.90 -11.32
C VAL A 116 -9.09 -11.40 -12.42
N ASP A 117 -7.88 -10.93 -12.08
CA ASP A 117 -6.88 -10.46 -13.04
C ASP A 117 -6.51 -11.55 -14.07
N GLY A 118 -6.33 -12.79 -13.60
CA GLY A 118 -6.05 -13.92 -14.46
C GLY A 118 -7.20 -14.21 -15.42
N VAL A 119 -8.44 -14.24 -14.94
CA VAL A 119 -9.62 -14.46 -15.78
C VAL A 119 -9.81 -13.32 -16.78
N VAL A 120 -9.69 -12.06 -16.34
CA VAL A 120 -9.77 -10.89 -17.23
C VAL A 120 -8.68 -10.94 -18.29
N SER A 121 -7.45 -11.30 -17.93
CA SER A 121 -6.35 -11.43 -18.89
C SER A 121 -6.61 -12.49 -19.96
N LEU A 122 -7.32 -13.59 -19.62
CA LEU A 122 -7.75 -14.57 -20.60
C LEU A 122 -8.75 -13.99 -21.61
N THR A 123 -9.63 -13.09 -21.19
CA THR A 123 -10.60 -12.44 -22.10
C THR A 123 -9.95 -11.42 -23.06
N LEU A 124 -8.76 -10.93 -22.70
CA LEU A 124 -7.98 -9.97 -23.48
C LEU A 124 -6.97 -10.64 -24.43
N LEU A 125 -6.89 -11.99 -24.44
CA LEU A 125 -5.99 -12.74 -25.30
C LEU A 125 -6.18 -12.37 -26.78
N GLY A 126 -5.07 -11.94 -27.41
CA GLY A 126 -5.03 -11.63 -28.84
C GLY A 126 -5.33 -10.17 -29.20
N LYS A 127 -5.62 -9.29 -28.24
CA LYS A 127 -5.84 -7.86 -28.50
C LYS A 127 -4.54 -7.04 -28.49
N ASP A 128 -3.51 -7.49 -27.78
CA ASP A 128 -2.30 -6.69 -27.46
C ASP A 128 -1.00 -7.19 -28.10
N GLY A 129 -1.07 -8.00 -29.17
CA GLY A 129 0.12 -8.44 -29.93
C GLY A 129 1.08 -9.42 -29.23
N SER A 130 0.98 -9.62 -27.91
CA SER A 130 1.83 -10.54 -27.13
C SER A 130 1.04 -11.69 -26.47
N ARG A 131 0.33 -12.46 -27.31
CA ARG A 131 -0.56 -13.57 -26.87
C ARG A 131 0.10 -14.51 -25.84
N THR A 132 1.37 -14.86 -26.05
CA THR A 132 2.08 -15.82 -25.19
C THR A 132 2.32 -15.25 -23.79
N TRP A 133 2.75 -14.00 -23.66
CA TRP A 133 3.00 -13.37 -22.37
C TRP A 133 1.70 -13.15 -21.59
N THR A 134 0.64 -12.74 -22.25
CA THR A 134 -0.68 -12.56 -21.63
C THR A 134 -1.24 -13.89 -21.14
N LEU A 135 -1.05 -14.98 -21.91
CA LEU A 135 -1.46 -16.33 -21.49
C LEU A 135 -0.67 -16.83 -20.28
N LEU A 136 0.65 -16.68 -20.30
CA LEU A 136 1.50 -17.06 -19.17
C LEU A 136 1.13 -16.28 -17.90
N TYR A 137 0.93 -14.96 -18.02
CA TYR A 137 0.49 -14.12 -16.89
C TYR A 137 -0.87 -14.58 -16.35
N ALA A 138 -1.84 -14.82 -17.23
CA ALA A 138 -3.18 -15.24 -16.84
C ALA A 138 -3.17 -16.57 -16.07
N ILE A 139 -2.46 -17.57 -16.59
CA ILE A 139 -2.35 -18.89 -15.96
C ILE A 139 -1.63 -18.74 -14.58
N LEU A 140 -0.53 -18.01 -14.55
CA LEU A 140 0.24 -17.80 -13.31
C LEU A 140 -0.58 -17.08 -12.25
N SER A 141 -1.34 -16.05 -12.64
CA SER A 141 -2.23 -15.31 -11.73
C SER A 141 -3.34 -16.18 -11.17
N ILE A 142 -3.97 -17.03 -11.99
CA ILE A 142 -5.01 -17.95 -11.52
C ILE A 142 -4.41 -18.97 -10.55
N ILE A 143 -3.29 -19.60 -10.88
CA ILE A 143 -2.64 -20.59 -10.01
C ILE A 143 -2.22 -19.94 -8.69
N ALA A 144 -1.60 -18.75 -8.75
CA ALA A 144 -1.20 -18.01 -7.57
C ALA A 144 -2.40 -17.60 -6.71
N GLY A 145 -3.48 -17.10 -7.31
CA GLY A 145 -4.72 -16.74 -6.61
C GLY A 145 -5.36 -17.94 -5.92
N VAL A 146 -5.46 -19.07 -6.59
CA VAL A 146 -5.96 -20.33 -5.99
C VAL A 146 -5.08 -20.76 -4.84
N TYR A 147 -3.76 -20.80 -5.03
CA TYR A 147 -2.82 -21.18 -3.96
C TYR A 147 -2.97 -20.29 -2.73
N VAL A 148 -3.04 -18.97 -2.91
CA VAL A 148 -3.21 -17.99 -1.83
C VAL A 148 -4.49 -18.24 -1.04
N LEU A 149 -5.61 -18.52 -1.72
CA LEU A 149 -6.90 -18.75 -1.07
C LEU A 149 -6.95 -20.07 -0.29
N PHE A 150 -6.25 -21.10 -0.75
CA PHE A 150 -6.16 -22.37 -0.01
C PHE A 150 -5.12 -22.37 1.10
N ASN A 151 -4.15 -21.45 1.08
CA ASN A 151 -3.04 -21.38 2.02
C ASN A 151 -2.86 -19.97 2.60
N VAL A 152 -3.95 -19.35 3.08
CA VAL A 152 -4.00 -17.93 3.49
C VAL A 152 -2.88 -17.55 4.47
N LEU A 153 -2.62 -18.39 5.49
CA LEU A 153 -1.61 -18.09 6.51
C LEU A 153 -0.19 -18.17 5.93
N ALA A 154 0.12 -19.22 5.18
CA ALA A 154 1.43 -19.37 4.54
C ALA A 154 1.66 -18.26 3.49
N ALA A 155 0.66 -17.97 2.68
CA ALA A 155 0.70 -16.90 1.70
C ALA A 155 0.88 -15.53 2.38
N GLY A 156 0.22 -15.29 3.50
CA GLY A 156 0.38 -14.07 4.29
C GLY A 156 1.83 -13.85 4.75
N ILE A 157 2.49 -14.90 5.24
CA ILE A 157 3.91 -14.83 5.63
C ILE A 157 4.79 -14.51 4.42
N VAL A 158 4.58 -15.18 3.29
CA VAL A 158 5.36 -14.96 2.05
C VAL A 158 5.16 -13.53 1.55
N LEU A 159 3.92 -13.04 1.48
CA LEU A 159 3.61 -11.67 1.05
C LEU A 159 4.23 -10.64 2.00
N TRP A 160 4.21 -10.91 3.31
CA TRP A 160 4.83 -10.02 4.30
C TRP A 160 6.34 -9.91 4.12
N VAL A 161 7.03 -11.05 3.95
CA VAL A 161 8.47 -11.09 3.69
C VAL A 161 8.79 -10.40 2.37
N PHE A 162 8.00 -10.66 1.33
CA PHE A 162 8.16 -10.03 0.01
C PHE A 162 7.99 -8.51 0.08
N LEU A 163 7.00 -8.01 0.83
CA LEU A 163 6.79 -6.58 1.05
C LEU A 163 7.99 -5.94 1.77
N GLY A 164 8.45 -6.55 2.86
CA GLY A 164 9.61 -6.06 3.61
C GLY A 164 10.89 -6.05 2.78
N ALA A 165 11.16 -7.14 2.05
CA ALA A 165 12.31 -7.23 1.16
C ALA A 165 12.24 -6.19 0.03
N SER A 166 11.07 -6.00 -0.56
CA SER A 166 10.84 -4.99 -1.61
C SER A 166 11.10 -3.58 -1.10
N LEU A 167 10.66 -3.24 0.11
CA LEU A 167 10.94 -1.93 0.73
C LEU A 167 12.43 -1.73 0.98
N VAL A 168 13.16 -2.76 1.43
CA VAL A 168 14.62 -2.70 1.61
C VAL A 168 15.32 -2.44 0.28
N VAL A 169 14.98 -3.21 -0.74
CA VAL A 169 15.59 -3.06 -2.08
C VAL A 169 15.27 -1.70 -2.69
N LEU A 170 14.01 -1.27 -2.64
CA LEU A 170 13.59 0.03 -3.16
C LEU A 170 14.26 1.18 -2.39
N GLY A 171 14.35 1.08 -1.06
CA GLY A 171 15.05 2.05 -0.23
C GLY A 171 16.52 2.17 -0.60
N LEU A 172 17.21 1.03 -0.79
CA LEU A 172 18.61 1.00 -1.22
C LEU A 172 18.81 1.63 -2.61
N VAL A 173 17.96 1.26 -3.57
CA VAL A 173 18.01 1.82 -4.93
C VAL A 173 17.79 3.34 -4.91
N GLN A 174 16.85 3.85 -4.12
CA GLN A 174 16.58 5.28 -4.00
C GLN A 174 17.78 6.03 -3.38
N ILE A 175 18.40 5.47 -2.35
CA ILE A 175 19.61 6.05 -1.73
C ILE A 175 20.76 6.08 -2.73
N ILE A 176 21.01 5.00 -3.47
CA ILE A 176 22.05 4.95 -4.51
C ILE A 176 21.79 6.02 -5.56
N ARG A 177 20.56 6.15 -6.06
CA ARG A 177 20.17 7.19 -7.03
C ARG A 177 20.40 8.59 -6.48
N ALA A 178 20.06 8.86 -5.23
CA ALA A 178 20.29 10.15 -4.60
C ALA A 178 21.79 10.52 -4.53
N ILE A 179 22.66 9.52 -4.27
CA ILE A 179 24.11 9.70 -4.25
C ILE A 179 24.65 9.96 -5.66
N THR A 180 24.20 9.20 -6.66
CA THR A 180 24.64 9.32 -8.05
C THR A 180 24.27 10.69 -8.63
N LEU A 181 23.03 11.14 -8.46
CA LEU A 181 22.58 12.48 -8.86
C LEU A 181 23.40 13.59 -8.21
N GLY A 182 23.83 13.39 -6.96
CA GLY A 182 24.69 14.36 -6.27
C GLY A 182 26.11 14.46 -6.85
N LYS A 183 26.64 13.37 -7.40
CA LYS A 183 27.95 13.35 -8.07
C LYS A 183 27.87 14.01 -9.44
N GLU A 184 26.84 13.71 -10.22
CA GLU A 184 26.61 14.30 -11.55
C GLU A 184 26.39 15.82 -11.46
N ALA A 185 25.62 16.30 -10.49
CA ALA A 185 25.42 17.73 -10.27
C ALA A 185 26.70 18.46 -9.90
N LYS A 186 27.61 17.84 -9.14
CA LYS A 186 28.94 18.43 -8.84
C LYS A 186 29.87 18.43 -10.03
N ALA A 187 29.84 17.37 -10.86
CA ALA A 187 30.65 17.30 -12.06
C ALA A 187 30.23 18.29 -13.15
N ALA A 188 28.96 18.69 -13.17
CA ALA A 188 28.45 19.67 -14.14
C ALA A 188 28.79 21.14 -13.78
N VAL A 189 29.26 21.40 -12.56
CA VAL A 189 29.61 22.75 -12.04
C VAL A 189 31.12 22.92 -11.90
N ALA A 190 31.92 21.85 -12.01
CA ALA A 190 33.37 21.86 -11.98
C ALA A 190 33.95 21.98 -13.39
#